data_4a747e7b0a2eb36a2ec7efe26b0c0548
#
_entry.id   4a747e7b0a2eb36a2ec7efe26b0c0548
#
_cell.length_a   1.000
_cell.length_b   1.000
_cell.length_c   1.000
_cell.angle_alpha   90.00
_cell.angle_beta   90.00
_cell.angle_gamma   90.00
#
_symmetry.space_group_name_H-M   'P 1'
#
loop_
_entity.id
_entity.type
_entity.pdbx_description
1 polymer ?
#
loop_
_entity_poly.entity_id
_entity_poly.type
_entity_poly.pdbx_seq_one_letter_code
_entity_poly.pdbx_strand_id
1 'polypeptide(L)'
;MTGSPRVPALSPGDRAPNLTLPDLAGRTRRLYQEVSGGLIVVVTVPDPLTGRGRSVLEELSRRAATLARLGAHCILLTRRPPELAAPLAAQVWIDPYGDAMALFRPSLATGGQASASAAVLDANQRLVALYTTEETADAVDAAVRLAETLAAGMAQEPRDLDRTAPVLVVPRLLPPELCDRLSAIGTDRPVQDPDLKRATAVCLGARLGNEIRRAFQFRPQLRFEPFRVVAAGAEAAARRGASVDQPRHRFVALVGLATDEAGAGVVLPEFGPHVYRLRQGVAVAFSCELLYRTVLVPPGGTAPVLATVLAEPA
;
A
#
# COMPACT_ATOMS: atom_id res chain seq x y z
N MET A 1 1.24 -33.32 14.02
CA MET A 1 1.68 -32.44 12.90
C MET A 1 0.89 -31.15 13.02
N THR A 2 1.42 -30.19 13.73
CA THR A 2 0.82 -28.84 13.88
C THR A 2 1.12 -28.06 12.60
N GLY A 3 0.08 -27.88 11.77
CA GLY A 3 0.22 -27.08 10.57
C GLY A 3 0.63 -25.65 10.95
N SER A 4 1.75 -25.18 10.41
CA SER A 4 2.15 -23.78 10.52
C SER A 4 0.99 -22.89 10.07
N PRO A 5 0.68 -21.78 10.78
CA PRO A 5 -0.38 -20.89 10.39
C PRO A 5 -0.08 -20.38 8.97
N ARG A 6 -0.99 -20.64 8.03
CA ARG A 6 -0.87 -20.11 6.67
C ARG A 6 -0.84 -18.60 6.74
N VAL A 7 0.25 -18.01 6.29
CA VAL A 7 0.34 -16.56 6.12
C VAL A 7 -0.66 -16.17 5.02
N PRO A 8 -1.60 -15.25 5.29
CA PRO A 8 -2.57 -14.84 4.27
C PRO A 8 -1.85 -14.15 3.10
N ALA A 9 -2.37 -14.34 1.89
CA ALA A 9 -1.89 -13.61 0.73
C ALA A 9 -2.06 -12.09 0.90
N LEU A 10 -1.15 -11.33 0.31
CA LEU A 10 -1.20 -9.87 0.34
C LEU A 10 -2.37 -9.36 -0.52
N SER A 11 -3.01 -8.31 -0.04
CA SER A 11 -4.00 -7.53 -0.78
C SER A 11 -3.42 -6.17 -1.17
N PRO A 12 -3.92 -5.52 -2.24
CA PRO A 12 -3.49 -4.16 -2.59
C PRO A 12 -3.55 -3.21 -1.39
N GLY A 13 -2.45 -2.49 -1.15
CA GLY A 13 -2.24 -1.63 0.02
C GLY A 13 -1.51 -2.31 1.19
N ASP A 14 -1.44 -3.63 1.25
CA ASP A 14 -0.67 -4.33 2.28
C ASP A 14 0.83 -4.18 2.01
N ARG A 15 1.60 -4.05 3.08
CA ARG A 15 3.05 -4.00 2.98
C ARG A 15 3.62 -5.41 2.94
N ALA A 16 4.48 -5.70 1.97
CA ALA A 16 5.21 -6.94 1.93
C ALA A 16 6.12 -7.07 3.17
N PRO A 17 6.16 -8.24 3.82
CA PRO A 17 7.10 -8.46 4.92
C PRO A 17 8.55 -8.41 4.42
N ASN A 18 9.49 -8.22 5.32
CA ASN A 18 10.91 -8.28 4.98
C ASN A 18 11.32 -9.73 4.69
N LEU A 19 11.10 -10.17 3.47
CA LEU A 19 11.45 -11.53 3.02
C LEU A 19 12.94 -11.78 3.23
N THR A 20 13.27 -12.97 3.71
CA THR A 20 14.64 -13.40 3.91
C THR A 20 14.84 -14.75 3.23
N LEU A 21 15.52 -14.77 2.10
CA LEU A 21 15.68 -15.94 1.23
C LEU A 21 17.11 -16.02 0.67
N PRO A 22 17.64 -17.22 0.35
CA PRO A 22 18.90 -17.38 -0.34
C PRO A 22 18.79 -17.00 -1.83
N ASP A 23 19.86 -16.41 -2.37
CA ASP A 23 20.07 -16.26 -3.80
C ASP A 23 20.65 -17.56 -4.43
N LEU A 24 20.92 -17.54 -5.75
CA LEU A 24 21.52 -18.69 -6.47
C LEU A 24 22.90 -19.09 -5.93
N ALA A 25 23.61 -18.18 -5.29
CA ALA A 25 24.92 -18.44 -4.67
C ALA A 25 24.81 -18.87 -3.21
N GLY A 26 23.58 -19.07 -2.69
CA GLY A 26 23.31 -19.42 -1.29
C GLY A 26 23.45 -18.26 -0.31
N ARG A 27 23.66 -17.02 -0.78
CA ARG A 27 23.78 -15.84 0.08
C ARG A 27 22.39 -15.40 0.53
N THR A 28 22.22 -15.16 1.81
CA THR A 28 20.96 -14.65 2.36
C THR A 28 20.68 -13.22 1.88
N ARG A 29 19.53 -13.02 1.25
CA ARG A 29 19.01 -11.74 0.80
C ARG A 29 17.83 -11.31 1.65
N ARG A 30 17.67 -10.02 1.86
CA ARG A 30 16.55 -9.45 2.60
C ARG A 30 15.89 -8.35 1.79
N LEU A 31 14.56 -8.43 1.60
CA LEU A 31 13.82 -7.52 0.73
C LEU A 31 14.13 -6.05 1.02
N TYR A 32 14.09 -5.64 2.28
CA TYR A 32 14.28 -4.24 2.66
C TYR A 32 15.73 -3.75 2.58
N GLN A 33 16.68 -4.65 2.43
CA GLN A 33 18.10 -4.29 2.24
C GLN A 33 18.46 -4.21 0.76
N GLU A 34 17.82 -5.02 -0.09
CA GLU A 34 18.11 -5.09 -1.52
C GLU A 34 17.38 -4.00 -2.32
N VAL A 35 16.30 -3.46 -1.77
CA VAL A 35 15.48 -2.46 -2.44
C VAL A 35 15.40 -1.18 -1.62
N SER A 36 15.76 -0.07 -2.21
CA SER A 36 15.73 1.24 -1.58
C SER A 36 14.97 2.25 -2.44
N GLY A 37 13.72 2.53 -2.05
CA GLY A 37 12.95 3.65 -2.60
C GLY A 37 12.48 3.54 -4.05
N GLY A 38 12.69 2.40 -4.71
CA GLY A 38 12.26 2.14 -6.08
C GLY A 38 11.00 1.27 -6.16
N LEU A 39 10.45 1.14 -7.35
CA LEU A 39 9.41 0.15 -7.66
C LEU A 39 10.00 -1.26 -7.60
N ILE A 40 9.20 -2.23 -7.20
CA ILE A 40 9.61 -3.63 -7.16
C ILE A 40 8.61 -4.45 -7.97
N VAL A 41 9.11 -5.27 -8.88
CA VAL A 41 8.32 -6.29 -9.56
C VAL A 41 8.75 -7.64 -9.02
N VAL A 42 7.85 -8.33 -8.34
CA VAL A 42 8.07 -9.69 -7.81
C VAL A 42 7.37 -10.66 -8.73
N VAL A 43 8.13 -11.52 -9.38
CA VAL A 43 7.60 -12.59 -10.24
C VAL A 43 7.75 -13.91 -9.50
N THR A 44 6.67 -14.68 -9.36
CA THR A 44 6.73 -16.02 -8.77
C THR A 44 6.59 -17.08 -9.84
N VAL A 45 7.54 -17.97 -9.91
CA VAL A 45 7.52 -19.14 -10.81
C VAL A 45 7.81 -20.39 -9.98
N PRO A 46 6.77 -21.09 -9.50
CA PRO A 46 6.94 -22.24 -8.62
C PRO A 46 7.79 -23.36 -9.19
N ASP A 47 7.60 -23.63 -10.47
CA ASP A 47 8.40 -24.59 -11.23
C ASP A 47 8.87 -23.98 -12.55
N PRO A 48 10.14 -23.54 -12.62
CA PRO A 48 10.71 -22.89 -13.79
C PRO A 48 10.95 -23.85 -14.96
N LEU A 49 10.89 -25.16 -14.74
CA LEU A 49 11.13 -26.17 -15.78
C LEU A 49 9.88 -26.58 -16.55
N THR A 50 8.70 -26.19 -16.10
CA THR A 50 7.45 -26.40 -16.83
C THR A 50 7.36 -25.51 -18.07
N GLY A 51 6.57 -25.89 -19.07
CA GLY A 51 6.34 -25.07 -20.26
C GLY A 51 5.85 -23.66 -19.90
N ARG A 52 4.90 -23.55 -18.94
CA ARG A 52 4.39 -22.27 -18.43
C ARG A 52 5.46 -21.48 -17.68
N GLY A 53 6.26 -22.14 -16.85
CA GLY A 53 7.37 -21.50 -16.14
C GLY A 53 8.39 -20.91 -17.11
N ARG A 54 8.78 -21.64 -18.14
CA ARG A 54 9.68 -21.17 -19.20
C ARG A 54 9.13 -19.93 -19.94
N SER A 55 7.85 -19.98 -20.35
CA SER A 55 7.21 -18.84 -21.01
C SER A 55 7.24 -17.56 -20.15
N VAL A 56 7.01 -17.68 -18.84
CA VAL A 56 7.08 -16.54 -17.90
C VAL A 56 8.52 -16.03 -17.81
N LEU A 57 9.52 -16.89 -17.74
CA LEU A 57 10.94 -16.50 -17.72
C LEU A 57 11.38 -15.84 -19.02
N GLU A 58 10.92 -16.30 -20.17
CA GLU A 58 11.16 -15.68 -21.47
C GLU A 58 10.54 -14.30 -21.55
N GLU A 59 9.28 -14.13 -21.07
CA GLU A 59 8.65 -12.81 -20.99
C GLU A 59 9.42 -11.87 -20.07
N LEU A 60 9.81 -12.34 -18.89
CA LEU A 60 10.62 -11.56 -17.97
C LEU A 60 11.94 -11.11 -18.59
N SER A 61 12.60 -12.01 -19.35
CA SER A 61 13.83 -11.67 -20.08
C SER A 61 13.60 -10.61 -21.17
N ARG A 62 12.50 -10.69 -21.90
CA ARG A 62 12.11 -9.68 -22.90
C ARG A 62 11.86 -8.30 -22.27
N ARG A 63 11.32 -8.24 -21.07
CA ARG A 63 11.00 -7.01 -20.34
C ARG A 63 12.13 -6.46 -19.47
N ALA A 64 13.25 -7.18 -19.36
CA ALA A 64 14.38 -6.83 -18.51
C ALA A 64 14.94 -5.42 -18.77
N ALA A 65 15.12 -5.05 -20.05
CA ALA A 65 15.59 -3.72 -20.42
C ALA A 65 14.61 -2.60 -20.01
N THR A 66 13.31 -2.85 -20.12
CA THR A 66 12.28 -1.91 -19.67
C THR A 66 12.34 -1.71 -18.16
N LEU A 67 12.38 -2.80 -17.37
CA LEU A 67 12.48 -2.74 -15.92
C LEU A 67 13.74 -2.02 -15.44
N ALA A 68 14.88 -2.29 -16.08
CA ALA A 68 16.13 -1.60 -15.78
C ALA A 68 16.05 -0.08 -16.06
N ARG A 69 15.48 0.32 -17.21
CA ARG A 69 15.28 1.73 -17.56
C ARG A 69 14.37 2.46 -16.55
N LEU A 70 13.38 1.77 -15.99
CA LEU A 70 12.49 2.32 -14.95
C LEU A 70 13.17 2.41 -13.59
N GLY A 71 14.37 1.87 -13.41
CA GLY A 71 15.01 1.72 -12.10
C GLY A 71 14.23 0.79 -11.18
N ALA A 72 13.39 -0.10 -11.72
CA ALA A 72 12.60 -1.04 -10.95
C ALA A 72 13.44 -2.25 -10.54
N HIS A 73 13.36 -2.61 -9.26
CA HIS A 73 13.95 -3.85 -8.78
C HIS A 73 13.11 -5.04 -9.23
N CYS A 74 13.73 -5.99 -9.92
CA CYS A 74 13.03 -7.21 -10.32
C CYS A 74 13.53 -8.39 -9.48
N ILE A 75 12.61 -9.11 -8.83
CA ILE A 75 12.87 -10.28 -7.99
C ILE A 75 12.08 -11.46 -8.54
N LEU A 76 12.79 -12.53 -8.89
CA LEU A 76 12.19 -13.81 -9.26
C LEU A 76 12.21 -14.74 -8.04
N LEU A 77 11.04 -15.16 -7.57
CA LEU A 77 10.89 -16.19 -6.55
C LEU A 77 10.60 -17.55 -7.20
N THR A 78 11.39 -18.56 -6.87
CA THR A 78 11.22 -19.90 -7.39
C THR A 78 11.63 -20.96 -6.36
N ARG A 79 11.08 -22.18 -6.44
CA ARG A 79 11.43 -23.27 -5.51
C ARG A 79 12.80 -23.88 -5.78
N ARG A 80 13.30 -23.80 -7.00
CA ARG A 80 14.57 -24.35 -7.45
C ARG A 80 15.21 -23.44 -8.51
N PRO A 81 16.53 -23.51 -8.67
CA PRO A 81 17.23 -22.72 -9.67
C PRO A 81 16.62 -22.93 -11.08
N PRO A 82 16.36 -21.84 -11.83
CA PRO A 82 15.94 -21.94 -13.21
C PRO A 82 17.10 -22.34 -14.12
N GLU A 83 16.83 -23.13 -15.15
CA GLU A 83 17.76 -23.35 -16.27
C GLU A 83 17.60 -22.18 -17.25
N LEU A 84 18.56 -21.29 -17.28
CA LEU A 84 18.51 -20.07 -18.08
C LEU A 84 19.53 -20.14 -19.20
N ALA A 85 19.07 -19.87 -20.41
CA ALA A 85 19.94 -19.75 -21.58
C ALA A 85 20.77 -18.43 -21.57
N ALA A 86 20.32 -17.43 -20.81
CA ALA A 86 20.99 -16.14 -20.64
C ALA A 86 20.75 -15.60 -19.20
N PRO A 87 21.62 -14.74 -18.69
CA PRO A 87 21.40 -14.08 -17.40
C PRO A 87 20.08 -13.30 -17.39
N LEU A 88 19.23 -13.52 -16.36
CA LEU A 88 18.08 -12.68 -16.13
C LEU A 88 18.53 -11.33 -15.54
N ALA A 89 17.96 -10.24 -16.01
CA ALA A 89 18.08 -8.95 -15.34
C ALA A 89 17.17 -8.87 -14.10
N ALA A 90 17.11 -9.97 -13.34
CA ALA A 90 16.32 -10.12 -12.13
C ALA A 90 17.19 -10.80 -11.07
N GLN A 91 16.98 -10.43 -9.82
CA GLN A 91 17.55 -11.16 -8.69
C GLN A 91 16.75 -12.44 -8.48
N VAL A 92 17.38 -13.60 -8.58
CA VAL A 92 16.74 -14.89 -8.37
C VAL A 92 16.90 -15.31 -6.92
N TRP A 93 15.79 -15.50 -6.22
CA TRP A 93 15.73 -15.94 -4.82
C TRP A 93 15.03 -17.28 -4.74
N ILE A 94 15.59 -18.18 -3.95
CA ILE A 94 15.10 -19.54 -3.81
C ILE A 94 14.18 -19.64 -2.59
N ASP A 95 12.94 -20.02 -2.82
CA ASP A 95 11.90 -20.26 -1.81
C ASP A 95 11.48 -21.75 -1.86
N PRO A 96 12.24 -22.67 -1.25
CA PRO A 96 12.05 -24.11 -1.44
C PRO A 96 10.70 -24.59 -0.90
N TYR A 97 10.16 -23.93 0.10
CA TYR A 97 8.89 -24.28 0.74
C TYR A 97 7.69 -23.57 0.11
N GLY A 98 7.92 -22.45 -0.59
CA GLY A 98 6.86 -21.65 -1.23
C GLY A 98 6.13 -20.69 -0.29
N ASP A 99 6.66 -20.47 0.91
CA ASP A 99 6.02 -19.61 1.92
C ASP A 99 6.01 -18.14 1.50
N ALA A 100 7.12 -17.65 0.94
CA ALA A 100 7.21 -16.30 0.42
C ALA A 100 6.37 -16.12 -0.86
N MET A 101 6.37 -17.12 -1.75
CA MET A 101 5.52 -17.11 -2.94
C MET A 101 4.03 -17.10 -2.60
N ALA A 102 3.63 -17.76 -1.48
CA ALA A 102 2.23 -17.77 -1.05
C ALA A 102 1.68 -16.38 -0.74
N LEU A 103 2.53 -15.43 -0.36
CA LEU A 103 2.15 -14.03 -0.13
C LEU A 103 1.70 -13.32 -1.42
N PHE A 104 2.24 -13.72 -2.56
CA PHE A 104 1.97 -13.14 -3.88
C PHE A 104 1.05 -14.04 -4.72
N ARG A 105 0.10 -14.69 -4.06
CA ARG A 105 -0.94 -15.48 -4.73
C ARG A 105 -2.30 -15.12 -4.21
N PRO A 106 -3.30 -14.96 -5.09
CA PRO A 106 -4.67 -14.94 -4.62
C PRO A 106 -4.94 -16.27 -3.91
N SER A 107 -5.69 -16.22 -2.82
CA SER A 107 -6.09 -17.40 -2.06
C SER A 107 -6.86 -18.34 -2.97
N LEU A 108 -6.17 -19.32 -3.55
CA LEU A 108 -6.83 -20.42 -4.26
C LEU A 108 -7.53 -21.28 -3.21
N ALA A 109 -8.81 -21.05 -3.01
CA ALA A 109 -9.70 -22.08 -2.50
C ALA A 109 -9.66 -23.21 -3.54
N THR A 110 -9.09 -24.35 -3.15
CA THR A 110 -9.07 -25.64 -3.86
C THR A 110 -7.94 -25.89 -4.86
N GLY A 111 -7.00 -26.73 -4.47
CA GLY A 111 -6.40 -27.84 -5.25
C GLY A 111 -5.72 -27.60 -6.61
N GLY A 112 -5.62 -26.38 -7.10
CA GLY A 112 -5.04 -26.07 -8.41
C GLY A 112 -3.51 -26.12 -8.43
N GLN A 113 -2.93 -26.48 -9.60
CA GLN A 113 -1.49 -26.38 -9.83
C GLN A 113 -1.02 -24.95 -9.54
N ALA A 114 0.15 -24.84 -8.93
CA ALA A 114 0.73 -23.56 -8.53
C ALA A 114 1.02 -22.70 -9.77
N SER A 115 0.15 -21.72 -10.05
CA SER A 115 0.31 -20.77 -11.14
C SER A 115 1.44 -19.78 -10.86
N ALA A 116 2.04 -19.25 -11.90
CA ALA A 116 2.94 -18.12 -11.80
C ALA A 116 2.15 -16.82 -11.55
N SER A 117 2.79 -15.85 -10.92
CA SER A 117 2.21 -14.52 -10.71
C SER A 117 3.26 -13.41 -10.86
N ALA A 118 2.79 -12.20 -11.10
CA ALA A 118 3.60 -11.00 -11.11
C ALA A 118 2.95 -9.93 -10.24
N ALA A 119 3.65 -9.47 -9.22
CA ALA A 119 3.20 -8.47 -8.27
C ALA A 119 4.01 -7.19 -8.45
N VAL A 120 3.33 -6.04 -8.34
CA VAL A 120 3.99 -4.72 -8.34
C VAL A 120 3.88 -4.13 -6.94
N LEU A 121 5.03 -3.79 -6.35
CA LEU A 121 5.10 -3.08 -5.08
C LEU A 121 5.61 -1.65 -5.35
N ASP A 122 5.08 -0.70 -4.59
CA ASP A 122 5.56 0.68 -4.62
C ASP A 122 6.88 0.87 -3.83
N ALA A 123 7.41 2.08 -3.85
CA ALA A 123 8.64 2.46 -3.15
C ALA A 123 8.60 2.23 -1.63
N ASN A 124 7.40 2.09 -1.03
CA ASN A 124 7.18 1.74 0.37
C ASN A 124 6.94 0.24 0.58
N GLN A 125 7.22 -0.59 -0.42
CA GLN A 125 7.01 -2.05 -0.43
C GLN A 125 5.53 -2.44 -0.24
N ARG A 126 4.56 -1.58 -0.64
CA ARG A 126 3.14 -1.92 -0.60
C ARG A 126 2.70 -2.54 -1.91
N LEU A 127 1.93 -3.60 -1.82
CA LEU A 127 1.33 -4.22 -3.00
C LEU A 127 0.39 -3.23 -3.69
N VAL A 128 0.65 -2.96 -4.95
CA VAL A 128 -0.21 -2.13 -5.82
C VAL A 128 -1.18 -3.01 -6.58
N ALA A 129 -0.67 -4.04 -7.24
CA ALA A 129 -1.46 -5.02 -7.97
C ALA A 129 -0.76 -6.38 -8.00
N LEU A 130 -1.55 -7.41 -8.23
CA LEU A 130 -1.13 -8.79 -8.39
C LEU A 130 -1.82 -9.35 -9.63
N TYR A 131 -1.06 -9.92 -10.54
CA TYR A 131 -1.52 -10.58 -11.76
C TYR A 131 -1.14 -12.04 -11.72
N THR A 132 -2.07 -12.92 -12.11
CA THR A 132 -1.81 -14.35 -12.19
C THR A 132 -1.91 -14.83 -13.62
N THR A 133 -1.18 -15.88 -13.96
CA THR A 133 -1.26 -16.51 -15.29
C THR A 133 -2.58 -17.25 -15.54
N GLU A 134 -3.45 -17.36 -14.55
CA GLU A 134 -4.82 -17.86 -14.66
C GLU A 134 -5.79 -16.77 -15.13
N GLU A 135 -5.55 -15.53 -14.66
CA GLU A 135 -6.39 -14.37 -14.99
C GLU A 135 -5.94 -13.68 -16.28
N THR A 136 -4.63 -13.69 -16.55
CA THR A 136 -4.06 -13.12 -17.77
C THR A 136 -2.87 -13.93 -18.25
N ALA A 137 -2.84 -14.25 -19.55
CA ALA A 137 -1.71 -14.97 -20.17
C ALA A 137 -0.40 -14.17 -20.01
N ASP A 138 -0.50 -12.83 -19.96
CA ASP A 138 0.62 -11.90 -19.96
C ASP A 138 0.80 -11.19 -18.61
N ALA A 139 0.78 -11.94 -17.49
CA ALA A 139 0.87 -11.41 -16.15
C ALA A 139 2.12 -10.51 -15.93
N VAL A 140 3.27 -10.89 -16.49
CA VAL A 140 4.51 -10.10 -16.41
C VAL A 140 4.36 -8.81 -17.19
N ASP A 141 3.79 -8.85 -18.39
CA ASP A 141 3.58 -7.66 -19.21
C ASP A 141 2.61 -6.67 -18.55
N ALA A 142 1.52 -7.17 -17.95
CA ALA A 142 0.60 -6.33 -17.18
C ALA A 142 1.29 -5.66 -15.99
N ALA A 143 2.14 -6.39 -15.26
CA ALA A 143 2.91 -5.84 -14.16
C ALA A 143 3.91 -4.77 -14.64
N VAL A 144 4.59 -4.98 -15.77
CA VAL A 144 5.53 -4.01 -16.34
C VAL A 144 4.81 -2.74 -16.79
N ARG A 145 3.67 -2.84 -17.49
CA ARG A 145 2.86 -1.66 -17.88
C ARG A 145 2.40 -0.86 -16.67
N LEU A 146 1.99 -1.53 -15.60
CA LEU A 146 1.65 -0.83 -14.37
C LEU A 146 2.88 -0.15 -13.76
N ALA A 147 4.05 -0.81 -13.75
CA ALA A 147 5.29 -0.20 -13.27
C ALA A 147 5.68 1.04 -14.09
N GLU A 148 5.51 1.03 -15.42
CA GLU A 148 5.71 2.20 -16.29
C GLU A 148 4.80 3.36 -15.89
N THR A 149 3.51 3.09 -15.69
CA THR A 149 2.53 4.11 -15.26
C THR A 149 2.89 4.71 -13.90
N LEU A 150 3.28 3.88 -12.95
CA LEU A 150 3.69 4.32 -11.61
C LEU A 150 4.99 5.13 -11.66
N ALA A 151 5.99 4.68 -12.43
CA ALA A 151 7.25 5.40 -12.58
C ALA A 151 7.05 6.79 -13.18
N ALA A 152 6.19 6.92 -14.19
CA ALA A 152 5.83 8.23 -14.76
C ALA A 152 5.21 9.16 -13.72
N GLY A 153 4.37 8.64 -12.81
CA GLY A 153 3.80 9.41 -11.70
C GLY A 153 4.79 9.75 -10.58
N MET A 154 5.88 9.00 -10.46
CA MET A 154 6.94 9.22 -9.47
C MET A 154 8.05 10.14 -9.96
N ALA A 155 8.17 10.36 -11.26
CA ALA A 155 9.16 11.24 -11.88
C ALA A 155 8.83 12.72 -11.59
N GLN A 156 9.05 13.13 -10.36
CA GLN A 156 8.93 14.53 -9.93
C GLN A 156 10.33 15.08 -9.68
N GLU A 157 10.58 16.31 -10.09
CA GLU A 157 11.80 16.99 -9.73
C GLU A 157 11.89 17.21 -8.22
N PRO A 158 13.07 17.02 -7.61
CA PRO A 158 13.28 17.37 -6.21
C PRO A 158 12.89 18.83 -5.97
N ARG A 159 12.20 19.10 -4.87
CA ARG A 159 11.85 20.46 -4.45
C ARG A 159 12.53 20.76 -3.14
N ASP A 160 13.15 21.92 -3.06
CA ASP A 160 13.62 22.45 -1.78
C ASP A 160 12.41 22.84 -0.92
N LEU A 161 12.38 22.32 0.28
CA LEU A 161 11.30 22.58 1.24
C LEU A 161 11.90 23.14 2.52
N ASP A 162 11.71 24.42 2.73
CA ASP A 162 12.17 25.09 3.95
C ASP A 162 11.37 24.65 5.19
N ARG A 163 10.12 24.23 4.98
CA ARG A 163 9.23 23.79 6.04
C ARG A 163 8.24 22.75 5.55
N THR A 164 8.17 21.61 6.25
CA THR A 164 7.18 20.56 6.02
C THR A 164 6.43 20.25 7.30
N ALA A 165 5.13 19.97 7.19
CA ALA A 165 4.37 19.50 8.34
C ALA A 165 4.76 18.05 8.68
N PRO A 166 4.78 17.65 9.95
CA PRO A 166 4.99 16.28 10.38
C PRO A 166 3.74 15.44 10.14
N VAL A 167 3.50 15.11 8.88
CA VAL A 167 2.37 14.31 8.42
C VAL A 167 2.84 12.97 7.89
N LEU A 168 2.01 11.96 8.06
CA LEU A 168 2.16 10.65 7.45
C LEU A 168 1.12 10.50 6.36
N VAL A 169 1.56 10.36 5.11
CA VAL A 169 0.68 10.06 3.97
C VAL A 169 0.75 8.57 3.68
N VAL A 170 -0.39 7.88 3.75
CA VAL A 170 -0.48 6.43 3.50
C VAL A 170 -1.38 6.19 2.29
N PRO A 171 -0.80 5.88 1.13
CA PRO A 171 -1.58 5.56 -0.06
C PRO A 171 -2.25 4.19 0.08
N ARG A 172 -3.38 4.01 -0.61
CA ARG A 172 -4.12 2.73 -0.67
C ARG A 172 -4.43 2.13 0.71
N LEU A 173 -4.73 3.02 1.69
CA LEU A 173 -5.10 2.58 3.03
C LEU A 173 -6.41 1.79 3.02
N LEU A 174 -7.42 2.32 2.32
CA LEU A 174 -8.70 1.65 2.10
C LEU A 174 -8.83 1.21 0.64
N PRO A 175 -9.40 0.01 0.39
CA PRO A 175 -9.75 -0.42 -0.97
C PRO A 175 -10.88 0.46 -1.54
N PRO A 176 -10.96 0.63 -2.87
CA PRO A 176 -11.99 1.45 -3.53
C PRO A 176 -13.42 1.07 -3.12
N GLU A 177 -13.74 -0.22 -3.08
CA GLU A 177 -15.08 -0.73 -2.74
C GLU A 177 -15.49 -0.35 -1.31
N LEU A 178 -14.53 -0.29 -0.38
CA LEU A 178 -14.77 0.16 0.98
C LEU A 178 -14.97 1.67 1.04
N CYS A 179 -14.22 2.43 0.25
CA CYS A 179 -14.41 3.88 0.11
C CYS A 179 -15.80 4.21 -0.43
N ASP A 180 -16.25 3.50 -1.46
CA ASP A 180 -17.58 3.72 -2.07
C ASP A 180 -18.71 3.43 -1.07
N ARG A 181 -18.61 2.33 -0.31
CA ARG A 181 -19.57 1.99 0.74
C ARG A 181 -19.60 3.03 1.86
N LEU A 182 -18.44 3.54 2.28
CA LEU A 182 -18.35 4.60 3.29
C LEU A 182 -18.91 5.92 2.76
N SER A 183 -18.63 6.27 1.52
CA SER A 183 -19.15 7.47 0.87
C SER A 183 -20.68 7.46 0.77
N ALA A 184 -21.29 6.30 0.52
CA ALA A 184 -22.72 6.12 0.42
C ALA A 184 -23.49 6.40 1.76
N ILE A 185 -22.81 6.45 2.90
CA ILE A 185 -23.43 6.84 4.19
C ILE A 185 -23.90 8.29 4.15
N GLY A 186 -23.27 9.13 3.35
CA GLY A 186 -23.44 10.58 3.31
C GLY A 186 -22.62 11.31 4.37
N THR A 187 -22.43 12.60 4.17
CA THR A 187 -21.59 13.44 5.03
C THR A 187 -22.26 13.76 6.39
N ASP A 188 -21.41 14.08 7.36
CA ASP A 188 -21.74 14.42 8.75
C ASP A 188 -22.42 13.30 9.55
N ARG A 189 -22.22 12.07 9.11
CA ARG A 189 -22.80 10.89 9.75
C ARG A 189 -21.73 9.97 10.35
N PRO A 190 -22.01 9.37 11.53
CA PRO A 190 -21.19 8.29 12.06
C PRO A 190 -21.41 7.02 11.24
N VAL A 191 -20.33 6.24 11.08
CA VAL A 191 -20.42 4.89 10.53
C VAL A 191 -21.10 4.01 11.59
N GLN A 192 -22.31 3.52 11.35
CA GLN A 192 -23.07 2.72 12.32
C GLN A 192 -23.02 1.22 12.02
N ASP A 193 -22.98 0.84 10.75
CA ASP A 193 -22.92 -0.56 10.29
C ASP A 193 -21.71 -1.29 10.93
N PRO A 194 -21.94 -2.37 11.72
CA PRO A 194 -20.89 -3.08 12.43
C PRO A 194 -19.85 -3.74 11.51
N ASP A 195 -20.28 -4.25 10.36
CA ASP A 195 -19.38 -4.92 9.41
C ASP A 195 -18.51 -3.90 8.70
N LEU A 196 -19.08 -2.75 8.34
CA LEU A 196 -18.36 -1.65 7.76
C LEU A 196 -17.34 -1.05 8.75
N LYS A 197 -17.73 -0.89 10.02
CA LYS A 197 -16.80 -0.51 11.10
C LYS A 197 -15.65 -1.48 11.23
N ARG A 198 -15.95 -2.78 11.27
CA ARG A 198 -14.96 -3.84 11.42
C ARG A 198 -13.99 -3.84 10.25
N ALA A 199 -14.49 -3.82 9.01
CA ALA A 199 -13.66 -3.79 7.80
C ALA A 199 -12.74 -2.56 7.79
N THR A 200 -13.28 -1.39 8.12
CA THR A 200 -12.52 -0.14 8.23
C THR A 200 -11.43 -0.24 9.30
N ALA A 201 -11.78 -0.71 10.51
CA ALA A 201 -10.84 -0.84 11.62
C ALA A 201 -9.71 -1.83 11.31
N VAL A 202 -10.00 -2.94 10.63
CA VAL A 202 -8.99 -3.92 10.18
C VAL A 202 -8.00 -3.26 9.21
N CYS A 203 -8.49 -2.56 8.19
CA CYS A 203 -7.62 -1.86 7.24
C CYS A 203 -6.76 -0.79 7.92
N LEU A 204 -7.36 0.05 8.77
CA LEU A 204 -6.61 1.10 9.48
C LEU A 204 -5.60 0.49 10.45
N GLY A 205 -5.99 -0.52 11.21
CA GLY A 205 -5.10 -1.18 12.18
C GLY A 205 -3.89 -1.82 11.53
N ALA A 206 -4.12 -2.60 10.49
CA ALA A 206 -3.05 -3.32 9.78
C ALA A 206 -2.09 -2.38 9.04
N ARG A 207 -2.61 -1.30 8.45
CA ARG A 207 -1.86 -0.46 7.53
C ARG A 207 -1.41 0.87 8.15
N LEU A 208 -2.30 1.60 8.85
CA LEU A 208 -1.97 2.89 9.43
C LEU A 208 -1.25 2.78 10.77
N GLY A 209 -1.72 1.92 11.67
CA GLY A 209 -1.13 1.76 13.00
C GLY A 209 0.36 1.37 12.95
N ASN A 210 0.74 0.49 12.03
CA ASN A 210 2.14 0.11 11.82
C ASN A 210 2.98 1.26 11.27
N GLU A 211 2.44 2.07 10.36
CA GLU A 211 3.17 3.21 9.79
C GLU A 211 3.34 4.35 10.80
N ILE A 212 2.32 4.62 11.63
CA ILE A 212 2.44 5.59 12.74
C ILE A 212 3.56 5.17 13.69
N ARG A 213 3.59 3.88 14.07
CA ARG A 213 4.64 3.34 14.94
C ARG A 213 6.02 3.52 14.35
N ARG A 214 6.17 3.29 13.06
CA ARG A 214 7.42 3.41 12.33
C ARG A 214 7.86 4.87 12.14
N ALA A 215 6.93 5.74 11.71
CA ALA A 215 7.24 7.13 11.34
C ALA A 215 7.46 8.03 12.56
N PHE A 216 6.64 7.84 13.61
CA PHE A 216 6.65 8.70 14.79
C PHE A 216 7.30 8.03 16.02
N GLN A 217 7.83 6.80 15.88
CA GLN A 217 8.39 6.01 16.99
C GLN A 217 7.40 5.83 18.15
N PHE A 218 6.11 5.90 17.87
CA PHE A 218 5.03 5.83 18.85
C PHE A 218 4.70 4.36 19.14
N ARG A 219 5.00 3.89 20.35
CA ARG A 219 4.87 2.47 20.73
C ARG A 219 3.56 2.10 21.43
N PRO A 220 2.85 3.00 22.15
CA PRO A 220 1.60 2.62 22.79
C PRO A 220 0.59 2.06 21.82
N GLN A 221 -0.30 1.19 22.32
CA GLN A 221 -1.44 0.73 21.54
C GLN A 221 -2.39 1.91 21.29
N LEU A 222 -2.93 1.99 20.08
CA LEU A 222 -3.89 3.00 19.70
C LEU A 222 -5.24 2.35 19.41
N ARG A 223 -6.32 2.99 19.86
CA ARG A 223 -7.70 2.70 19.49
C ARG A 223 -8.21 3.73 18.52
N PHE A 224 -9.07 3.33 17.63
CA PHE A 224 -9.82 4.26 16.78
C PHE A 224 -11.07 4.72 17.53
N GLU A 225 -11.23 6.04 17.63
CA GLU A 225 -12.51 6.64 18.02
C GLU A 225 -13.56 6.38 16.92
N PRO A 226 -14.86 6.62 17.18
CA PRO A 226 -15.89 6.37 16.20
C PRO A 226 -15.59 7.00 14.84
N PHE A 227 -15.72 6.21 13.80
CA PHE A 227 -15.55 6.66 12.41
C PHE A 227 -16.71 7.58 12.02
N ARG A 228 -16.39 8.71 11.41
CA ARG A 228 -17.37 9.65 10.85
C ARG A 228 -17.02 9.97 9.39
N VAL A 229 -18.04 10.05 8.55
CA VAL A 229 -17.90 10.63 7.23
C VAL A 229 -18.22 12.12 7.35
N VAL A 230 -17.29 12.98 6.94
CA VAL A 230 -17.42 14.44 7.00
C VAL A 230 -17.26 15.05 5.62
N ALA A 231 -17.85 16.21 5.39
CA ALA A 231 -17.64 16.96 4.15
C ALA A 231 -16.32 17.74 4.24
N ALA A 232 -15.45 17.61 3.23
CA ALA A 232 -14.28 18.47 3.13
C ALA A 232 -14.71 19.92 2.90
N GLY A 233 -13.96 20.87 3.48
CA GLY A 233 -14.22 22.29 3.33
C GLY A 233 -15.45 22.82 4.08
N ALA A 234 -16.16 21.98 4.84
CA ALA A 234 -17.33 22.41 5.62
C ALA A 234 -16.96 23.43 6.73
N GLU A 235 -15.72 23.40 7.18
CA GLU A 235 -15.23 24.31 8.21
C GLU A 235 -14.28 25.37 7.61
N ALA A 236 -14.69 26.63 7.73
CA ALA A 236 -13.86 27.77 7.26
C ALA A 236 -12.60 27.98 8.13
N ALA A 237 -12.67 27.62 9.42
CA ALA A 237 -11.59 27.82 10.38
C ALA A 237 -10.76 26.55 10.60
N ALA A 238 -9.47 26.70 10.84
CA ALA A 238 -8.62 25.60 11.28
C ALA A 238 -8.96 25.21 12.72
N ARG A 239 -8.90 23.90 13.01
CA ARG A 239 -9.16 23.33 14.34
C ARG A 239 -8.06 22.39 14.78
N ARG A 240 -7.99 22.07 16.06
CA ARG A 240 -7.17 20.99 16.61
C ARG A 240 -8.00 19.70 16.69
N GLY A 241 -7.34 18.56 16.55
CA GLY A 241 -7.98 17.26 16.75
C GLY A 241 -8.12 16.86 18.21
N ALA A 242 -7.26 17.39 19.08
CA ALA A 242 -7.34 17.19 20.51
C ALA A 242 -8.23 18.25 21.15
N SER A 243 -9.07 17.82 22.09
CA SER A 243 -9.74 18.68 23.05
C SER A 243 -9.00 18.62 24.39
N VAL A 244 -9.03 19.71 25.13
CA VAL A 244 -8.51 19.77 26.52
C VAL A 244 -9.12 18.67 27.39
N ASP A 245 -10.37 18.29 27.10
CA ASP A 245 -11.12 17.25 27.82
C ASP A 245 -10.78 15.82 27.38
N GLN A 246 -9.92 15.64 26.37
CA GLN A 246 -9.56 14.33 25.82
C GLN A 246 -8.04 14.15 25.69
N PRO A 247 -7.31 14.10 26.80
CA PRO A 247 -5.84 14.09 26.81
C PRO A 247 -5.22 12.80 26.22
N ARG A 248 -6.05 11.79 25.89
CA ARG A 248 -5.60 10.52 25.31
C ARG A 248 -5.58 10.54 23.78
N HIS A 249 -6.14 11.53 23.13
CA HIS A 249 -6.08 11.68 21.70
C HIS A 249 -4.64 11.97 21.25
N ARG A 250 -4.14 11.22 20.28
CA ARG A 250 -2.75 11.33 19.80
C ARG A 250 -2.67 11.75 18.35
N PHE A 251 -3.46 11.12 17.50
CA PHE A 251 -3.42 11.39 16.07
C PHE A 251 -4.81 11.60 15.50
N VAL A 252 -4.91 12.51 14.54
CA VAL A 252 -6.04 12.60 13.61
C VAL A 252 -5.69 11.77 12.38
N ALA A 253 -6.62 10.99 11.88
CA ALA A 253 -6.53 10.33 10.59
C ALA A 253 -7.71 10.73 9.70
N LEU A 254 -7.39 11.24 8.53
CA LEU A 254 -8.36 11.62 7.50
C LEU A 254 -8.10 10.78 6.27
N VAL A 255 -9.14 10.17 5.71
CA VAL A 255 -9.04 9.31 4.52
C VAL A 255 -9.97 9.84 3.42
N GLY A 256 -9.44 10.08 2.23
CA GLY A 256 -10.25 10.45 1.07
C GLY A 256 -11.16 9.30 0.65
N LEU A 257 -12.43 9.57 0.40
CA LEU A 257 -13.41 8.59 -0.05
C LEU A 257 -13.83 8.81 -1.51
N ALA A 258 -13.68 10.04 -2.04
CA ALA A 258 -14.05 10.38 -3.41
C ALA A 258 -12.96 9.97 -4.40
N THR A 259 -13.38 9.70 -5.63
CA THR A 259 -12.49 9.56 -6.80
C THR A 259 -11.75 10.86 -7.10
N ASP A 260 -10.69 10.80 -7.90
CA ASP A 260 -9.73 11.91 -8.11
C ASP A 260 -10.31 13.24 -8.64
N GLU A 261 -11.49 13.22 -9.25
CA GLU A 261 -12.11 14.42 -9.84
C GLU A 261 -12.72 15.38 -8.81
N ALA A 262 -13.17 14.89 -7.67
CA ALA A 262 -13.75 15.68 -6.58
C ALA A 262 -12.99 15.43 -5.28
N GLY A 263 -11.73 15.85 -5.24
CA GLY A 263 -10.84 15.53 -4.15
C GLY A 263 -10.96 16.44 -2.94
N ALA A 264 -10.55 15.91 -1.81
CA ALA A 264 -10.30 16.66 -0.59
C ALA A 264 -8.80 16.86 -0.36
N GLY A 265 -8.46 17.79 0.49
CA GLY A 265 -7.09 18.01 0.97
C GLY A 265 -7.07 18.45 2.42
N VAL A 266 -5.90 18.32 3.03
CA VAL A 266 -5.61 18.81 4.38
C VAL A 266 -4.59 19.92 4.28
N VAL A 267 -4.83 21.02 4.96
CA VAL A 267 -3.87 22.12 5.16
C VAL A 267 -3.56 22.20 6.65
N LEU A 268 -2.26 22.31 6.97
CA LEU A 268 -1.77 22.58 8.30
C LEU A 268 -1.18 23.99 8.30
N PRO A 269 -1.93 25.01 8.72
CA PRO A 269 -1.55 26.42 8.54
C PRO A 269 -0.24 26.80 9.26
N GLU A 270 0.11 26.10 10.34
CA GLU A 270 1.35 26.32 11.10
C GLU A 270 2.61 25.99 10.25
N PHE A 271 2.45 25.23 9.15
CA PHE A 271 3.55 24.78 8.28
C PHE A 271 3.48 25.34 6.85
N GLY A 272 2.56 26.26 6.60
CA GLY A 272 2.41 26.92 5.30
C GLY A 272 1.16 26.51 4.53
N PRO A 273 1.02 26.96 3.28
CA PRO A 273 -0.20 26.80 2.48
C PRO A 273 -0.31 25.44 1.77
N HIS A 274 0.61 24.51 2.05
CA HIS A 274 0.66 23.23 1.34
C HIS A 274 -0.59 22.39 1.57
N VAL A 275 -1.11 21.78 0.49
CA VAL A 275 -2.28 20.91 0.53
C VAL A 275 -1.84 19.46 0.38
N TYR A 276 -2.09 18.66 1.41
CA TYR A 276 -1.92 17.21 1.39
C TYR A 276 -3.18 16.58 0.81
N ARG A 277 -3.12 16.09 -0.43
CA ARG A 277 -4.29 15.56 -1.15
C ARG A 277 -4.79 14.26 -0.55
N LEU A 278 -6.10 14.19 -0.31
CA LEU A 278 -6.85 13.02 0.10
C LEU A 278 -7.53 12.39 -1.13
N ARG A 279 -6.77 11.67 -1.94
CA ARG A 279 -7.34 10.86 -3.03
C ARG A 279 -8.08 9.66 -2.45
N GLN A 280 -8.89 8.98 -3.25
CA GLN A 280 -9.61 7.78 -2.81
C GLN A 280 -8.66 6.76 -2.16
N GLY A 281 -8.99 6.35 -0.96
CA GLY A 281 -8.20 5.39 -0.18
C GLY A 281 -6.87 5.92 0.39
N VAL A 282 -6.50 7.18 0.14
CA VAL A 282 -5.30 7.80 0.72
C VAL A 282 -5.62 8.38 2.09
N ALA A 283 -4.80 8.04 3.09
CA ALA A 283 -4.88 8.64 4.41
C ALA A 283 -3.79 9.70 4.64
N VAL A 284 -4.14 10.73 5.39
CA VAL A 284 -3.21 11.67 6.02
C VAL A 284 -3.40 11.59 7.52
N ALA A 285 -2.33 11.26 8.25
CA ALA A 285 -2.33 11.21 9.71
C ALA A 285 -1.29 12.17 10.29
N PHE A 286 -1.65 12.85 11.38
CA PHE A 286 -0.84 13.85 12.06
C PHE A 286 -1.24 13.97 13.53
N SER A 287 -0.40 14.63 14.33
CA SER A 287 -0.68 14.86 15.75
C SER A 287 -1.97 15.66 15.96
N CYS A 288 -2.78 15.26 16.93
CA CYS A 288 -3.97 16.02 17.36
C CYS A 288 -3.66 17.45 17.82
N GLU A 289 -2.42 17.73 18.21
CA GLU A 289 -1.99 19.05 18.66
C GLU A 289 -1.88 20.09 17.53
N LEU A 290 -1.80 19.62 16.28
CA LEU A 290 -1.63 20.52 15.15
C LEU A 290 -2.97 21.12 14.71
N LEU A 291 -2.92 22.39 14.32
CA LEU A 291 -4.03 23.05 13.64
C LEU A 291 -4.19 22.48 12.23
N TYR A 292 -5.39 22.12 11.84
CA TYR A 292 -5.68 21.66 10.50
C TYR A 292 -7.04 22.16 10.00
N ARG A 293 -7.20 22.18 8.69
CA ARG A 293 -8.50 22.34 8.03
C ARG A 293 -8.56 21.44 6.80
N THR A 294 -9.74 20.99 6.46
CA THR A 294 -9.99 20.28 5.20
C THR A 294 -10.40 21.29 4.13
N VAL A 295 -9.97 21.04 2.89
CA VAL A 295 -10.26 21.89 1.73
C VAL A 295 -10.72 21.03 0.56
N LEU A 296 -11.51 21.63 -0.35
CA LEU A 296 -11.86 21.01 -1.63
C LEU A 296 -10.77 21.27 -2.66
N VAL A 297 -10.45 20.28 -3.50
CA VAL A 297 -9.43 20.35 -4.55
C VAL A 297 -9.91 19.61 -5.80
N PRO A 298 -10.32 20.27 -6.88
CA PRO A 298 -10.46 21.73 -7.05
C PRO A 298 -11.58 22.31 -6.17
N PRO A 299 -11.62 23.62 -5.98
CA PRO A 299 -12.72 24.28 -5.27
C PRO A 299 -14.07 23.99 -5.94
N GLY A 300 -15.09 23.71 -5.15
CA GLY A 300 -16.47 23.43 -5.61
C GLY A 300 -16.88 21.97 -5.37
N GLY A 301 -18.17 21.74 -5.25
CA GLY A 301 -18.74 20.42 -4.98
C GLY A 301 -18.64 19.98 -3.52
N THR A 302 -18.72 18.67 -3.30
CA THR A 302 -18.56 18.02 -2.00
C THR A 302 -17.61 16.84 -2.12
N ALA A 303 -16.67 16.70 -1.19
CA ALA A 303 -15.78 15.56 -1.14
C ALA A 303 -15.91 14.89 0.24
N PRO A 304 -16.47 13.67 0.31
CA PRO A 304 -16.56 12.94 1.56
C PRO A 304 -15.17 12.49 2.03
N VAL A 305 -14.93 12.64 3.32
CA VAL A 305 -13.70 12.23 4.01
C VAL A 305 -14.08 11.40 5.22
N LEU A 306 -13.46 10.24 5.38
CA LEU A 306 -13.54 9.49 6.63
C LEU A 306 -12.60 10.13 7.65
N ALA A 307 -13.14 10.52 8.79
CA ALA A 307 -12.40 11.09 9.90
C ALA A 307 -12.45 10.15 11.11
N THR A 308 -11.33 9.96 11.77
CA THR A 308 -11.22 9.29 13.06
C THR A 308 -10.05 9.87 13.84
N VAL A 309 -10.11 9.70 15.15
CA VAL A 309 -9.01 10.02 16.06
C VAL A 309 -8.43 8.70 16.59
N LEU A 310 -7.13 8.66 16.73
CA LEU A 310 -6.43 7.55 17.36
C LEU A 310 -6.07 7.96 18.78
N ALA A 311 -6.58 7.21 19.75
CA ALA A 311 -6.42 7.49 21.17
C ALA A 311 -5.70 6.33 21.87
N GLU A 312 -5.01 6.64 22.98
CA GLU A 312 -4.52 5.62 23.89
C GLU A 312 -5.68 4.91 24.59
N PRO A 313 -5.57 3.61 24.89
CA PRO A 313 -6.57 2.92 25.70
C PRO A 313 -6.75 3.55 27.08
N ALA A 314 -7.94 3.37 27.63
CA ALA A 314 -8.28 3.82 28.98
C ALA A 314 -7.51 3.06 30.04
#